data_d694f96b12e78815f19d914839350588
#
_entry.id   d694f96b12e78815f19d914839350588
#
_cell.length_a   1.000
_cell.length_b   1.000
_cell.length_c   1.000
_cell.angle_alpha   90.00
_cell.angle_beta   90.00
_cell.angle_gamma   90.00
#
_symmetry.space_group_name_H-M   'P 1'
#
loop_
_entity.id
_entity.type
_entity.pdbx_description
1 polymer ?
#
loop_
_entity_poly.entity_id
_entity_poly.type
_entity_poly.pdbx_seq_one_letter_code
_entity_poly.pdbx_strand_id
1 'polypeptide(L)'
;MAARPEGVPCWVDAMFGDIEGAKSFYGDVLGWTFGEASSEYGNYTQAYADGKAVAAVVPPMPGQEGQSAWCLYFASSDVHATGARIREHGGELLMDPMQVGEFGSMLLARSPDGVVFGVWQAGLHEGFEAMGVPGAYAWAEIFTRDVEKSDAFFPAVFGYRARQMEAPDAPDMDFRVFDLGEDPLIGRMKMTDDFPPEVPSYINVYFTVADCDDAVAKATKLGGVLRFGPMDTPFGRFAALSDPQGASFSVIDVTNTQGEMPKLSAVD
;
A
#
# COMPACT_ATOMS: atom_id res chain seq x y z
N MET A 1 20.31 -0.38 10.84
CA MET A 1 19.11 -0.43 11.72
C MET A 1 18.67 -1.90 11.80
N ALA A 2 17.90 -2.30 12.81
CA ALA A 2 17.38 -3.67 12.84
C ALA A 2 16.37 -3.86 11.70
N ALA A 3 16.38 -5.06 11.06
CA ALA A 3 15.38 -5.42 10.05
C ALA A 3 13.97 -5.24 10.62
N ARG A 4 13.01 -4.82 9.77
CA ARG A 4 11.61 -4.66 10.21
C ARG A 4 11.04 -6.00 10.65
N PRO A 5 10.14 -6.01 11.66
CA PRO A 5 9.48 -7.25 12.07
C PRO A 5 8.74 -7.93 10.90
N GLU A 6 8.61 -9.26 10.98
CA GLU A 6 7.88 -10.07 10.00
C GLU A 6 6.46 -9.52 9.78
N GLY A 7 6.03 -9.39 8.54
CA GLY A 7 4.69 -8.93 8.18
C GLY A 7 4.44 -7.41 8.26
N VAL A 8 5.41 -6.61 8.73
CA VAL A 8 5.22 -5.15 8.75
C VAL A 8 5.32 -4.58 7.34
N PRO A 9 4.43 -3.66 6.92
CA PRO A 9 4.61 -2.89 5.69
C PRO A 9 5.99 -2.22 5.64
N CYS A 10 6.77 -2.49 4.60
CA CYS A 10 8.16 -2.07 4.55
C CYS A 10 8.54 -1.27 3.31
N TRP A 11 7.79 -1.41 2.21
CA TRP A 11 8.06 -0.70 0.97
C TRP A 11 6.84 -0.61 0.07
N VAL A 12 6.85 0.35 -0.85
CA VAL A 12 5.87 0.45 -1.94
C VAL A 12 6.59 0.79 -3.24
N ASP A 13 6.16 0.19 -4.34
CA ASP A 13 6.54 0.61 -5.68
C ASP A 13 5.36 0.51 -6.65
N ALA A 14 5.50 1.12 -7.82
CA ALA A 14 4.48 1.02 -8.86
C ALA A 14 5.11 0.99 -10.26
N MET A 15 4.46 0.23 -11.15
CA MET A 15 4.82 0.18 -12.57
C MET A 15 4.04 1.26 -13.33
N PHE A 16 4.76 2.03 -14.17
CA PHE A 16 4.19 3.09 -14.99
C PHE A 16 4.66 3.01 -16.43
N GLY A 17 3.71 3.03 -17.36
CA GLY A 17 4.01 3.10 -18.81
C GLY A 17 4.70 4.40 -19.20
N ASP A 18 4.30 5.51 -18.61
CA ASP A 18 4.94 6.82 -18.71
C ASP A 18 5.60 7.20 -17.37
N ILE A 19 6.87 6.82 -17.24
CA ILE A 19 7.68 7.08 -16.02
C ILE A 19 7.86 8.57 -15.78
N GLU A 20 8.12 9.37 -16.82
CA GLU A 20 8.34 10.81 -16.67
C GLU A 20 7.04 11.53 -16.28
N GLY A 21 5.91 11.11 -16.83
CA GLY A 21 4.58 11.56 -16.40
C GLY A 21 4.31 11.21 -14.94
N ALA A 22 4.64 10.00 -14.49
CA ALA A 22 4.49 9.59 -13.09
C ALA A 22 5.40 10.42 -12.16
N LYS A 23 6.67 10.62 -12.52
CA LYS A 23 7.60 11.46 -11.74
C LYS A 23 7.10 12.90 -11.62
N SER A 24 6.59 13.48 -12.71
CA SER A 24 6.03 14.83 -12.69
C SER A 24 4.80 14.90 -11.78
N PHE A 25 3.89 13.96 -11.91
CA PHE A 25 2.65 13.90 -11.12
C PHE A 25 2.94 13.77 -9.61
N TYR A 26 3.69 12.75 -9.21
CA TYR A 26 3.97 12.50 -7.80
C TYR A 26 4.95 13.53 -7.21
N GLY A 27 5.84 14.10 -8.03
CA GLY A 27 6.69 15.24 -7.64
C GLY A 27 5.87 16.46 -7.23
N ASP A 28 4.84 16.80 -8.01
CA ASP A 28 3.97 17.95 -7.71
C ASP A 28 2.97 17.66 -6.58
N VAL A 29 2.41 16.44 -6.51
CA VAL A 29 1.35 16.08 -5.53
C VAL A 29 1.94 15.74 -4.18
N LEU A 30 3.02 14.95 -4.13
CA LEU A 30 3.61 14.43 -2.89
C LEU A 30 4.95 15.11 -2.52
N GLY A 31 5.46 16.00 -3.37
CA GLY A 31 6.73 16.67 -3.13
C GLY A 31 7.95 15.77 -3.35
N TRP A 32 7.83 14.70 -4.13
CA TRP A 32 8.92 13.77 -4.34
C TRP A 32 10.01 14.30 -5.26
N THR A 33 11.24 13.94 -4.94
CA THR A 33 12.38 13.96 -5.86
C THR A 33 12.72 12.53 -6.24
N PHE A 34 13.43 12.35 -7.36
CA PHE A 34 13.73 11.02 -7.88
C PHE A 34 15.23 10.84 -8.07
N GLY A 35 15.73 9.65 -7.77
CA GLY A 35 17.09 9.26 -8.02
C GLY A 35 17.34 8.92 -9.50
N GLU A 36 18.56 8.49 -9.78
CA GLU A 36 18.91 7.94 -11.08
C GLU A 36 18.26 6.58 -11.30
N ALA A 37 17.79 6.33 -12.52
CA ALA A 37 17.24 5.03 -12.89
C ALA A 37 18.35 3.96 -12.93
N SER A 38 18.15 2.86 -12.21
CA SER A 38 19.10 1.75 -12.22
C SER A 38 18.86 0.83 -13.39
N SER A 39 19.69 0.95 -14.43
CA SER A 39 19.57 0.11 -15.63
C SER A 39 19.80 -1.40 -15.36
N GLU A 40 20.57 -1.74 -14.34
CA GLU A 40 20.81 -3.11 -13.89
C GLU A 40 19.55 -3.75 -13.29
N TYR A 41 18.67 -2.93 -12.69
CA TYR A 41 17.43 -3.37 -12.06
C TYR A 41 16.17 -2.86 -12.81
N GLY A 42 16.18 -2.96 -14.15
CA GLY A 42 15.01 -2.64 -14.97
C GLY A 42 14.61 -1.16 -14.94
N ASN A 43 15.56 -0.26 -14.75
CA ASN A 43 15.35 1.18 -14.58
C ASN A 43 14.52 1.55 -13.34
N TYR A 44 14.62 0.73 -12.28
CA TYR A 44 14.04 1.00 -10.99
C TYR A 44 14.52 2.36 -10.47
N THR A 45 13.59 3.25 -10.12
CA THR A 45 13.88 4.63 -9.73
C THR A 45 13.28 4.91 -8.36
N GLN A 46 14.13 5.14 -7.37
CA GLN A 46 13.67 5.51 -6.03
C GLN A 46 13.11 6.92 -5.98
N ALA A 47 12.03 7.10 -5.21
CA ALA A 47 11.42 8.37 -4.86
C ALA A 47 11.82 8.76 -3.43
N TYR A 48 12.09 10.04 -3.24
CA TYR A 48 12.56 10.60 -1.98
C TYR A 48 11.64 11.72 -1.50
N ALA A 49 11.27 11.68 -0.22
CA ALA A 49 10.67 12.80 0.50
C ALA A 49 11.69 13.35 1.49
N ASP A 50 12.05 14.63 1.38
CA ASP A 50 13.09 15.28 2.20
C ASP A 50 14.41 14.47 2.26
N GLY A 51 14.82 13.94 1.10
CA GLY A 51 16.05 13.15 0.96
C GLY A 51 16.00 11.74 1.57
N LYS A 52 14.83 11.27 2.00
CA LYS A 52 14.60 9.92 2.52
C LYS A 52 13.87 9.07 1.50
N ALA A 53 14.33 7.83 1.27
CA ALA A 53 13.68 6.90 0.36
C ALA A 53 12.31 6.48 0.91
N VAL A 54 11.24 6.69 0.13
CA VAL A 54 9.85 6.48 0.56
C VAL A 54 9.03 5.61 -0.39
N ALA A 55 9.45 5.46 -1.64
CA ALA A 55 8.78 4.66 -2.65
C ALA A 55 9.71 4.41 -3.85
N ALA A 56 9.21 3.70 -4.87
CA ALA A 56 9.86 3.66 -6.17
C ALA A 56 8.86 3.63 -7.32
N VAL A 57 9.35 4.01 -8.51
CA VAL A 57 8.63 3.86 -9.77
C VAL A 57 9.49 3.06 -10.74
N VAL A 58 8.86 2.20 -11.54
CA VAL A 58 9.55 1.31 -12.45
C VAL A 58 8.77 1.18 -13.77
N PRO A 59 9.45 1.07 -14.94
CA PRO A 59 8.77 0.73 -16.17
C PRO A 59 8.14 -0.66 -16.10
N PRO A 60 7.04 -0.92 -16.83
CA PRO A 60 6.46 -2.25 -16.88
C PRO A 60 7.45 -3.26 -17.49
N MET A 61 7.45 -4.47 -16.95
CA MET A 61 8.18 -5.56 -17.56
C MET A 61 7.52 -5.97 -18.88
N PRO A 62 8.29 -6.50 -19.86
CA PRO A 62 7.72 -6.98 -21.12
C PRO A 62 6.56 -7.96 -20.88
N GLY A 63 5.42 -7.70 -21.51
CA GLY A 63 4.18 -8.48 -21.33
C GLY A 63 3.35 -8.12 -20.09
N GLN A 64 3.75 -7.10 -19.33
CA GLN A 64 3.00 -6.55 -18.20
C GLN A 64 2.56 -5.09 -18.46
N GLU A 65 2.46 -4.70 -19.73
CA GLU A 65 1.90 -3.42 -20.16
C GLU A 65 0.40 -3.41 -19.82
N GLY A 66 0.06 -2.89 -18.68
CA GLY A 66 -1.31 -2.87 -18.18
C GLY A 66 -1.59 -1.62 -17.38
N GLN A 67 -2.63 -1.70 -16.57
CA GLN A 67 -2.99 -0.65 -15.65
C GLN A 67 -1.93 -0.51 -14.56
N SER A 68 -1.49 0.73 -14.33
CA SER A 68 -0.57 1.06 -13.22
C SER A 68 -1.24 0.80 -11.88
N ALA A 69 -0.49 0.23 -10.95
CA ALA A 69 -0.95 -0.02 -9.59
C ALA A 69 0.21 0.05 -8.59
N TRP A 70 -0.07 0.53 -7.40
CA TRP A 70 0.84 0.46 -6.27
C TRP A 70 0.88 -0.95 -5.69
N CYS A 71 2.07 -1.47 -5.47
CA CYS A 71 2.34 -2.73 -4.79
C CYS A 71 2.92 -2.45 -3.40
N LEU A 72 2.26 -2.95 -2.36
CA LEU A 72 2.78 -2.91 -0.99
C LEU A 72 3.59 -4.17 -0.72
N TYR A 73 4.76 -4.00 -0.09
CA TYR A 73 5.61 -5.10 0.36
C TYR A 73 5.56 -5.24 1.86
N PHE A 74 5.42 -6.49 2.31
CA PHE A 74 5.53 -6.89 3.72
C PHE A 74 6.93 -7.43 4.01
N ALA A 75 7.51 -7.04 5.14
CA ALA A 75 8.81 -7.50 5.56
C ALA A 75 8.80 -9.00 5.88
N SER A 76 9.89 -9.67 5.55
CA SER A 76 10.13 -11.06 5.91
C SER A 76 11.59 -11.27 6.30
N SER A 77 11.81 -12.12 7.27
CA SER A 77 13.14 -12.61 7.65
C SER A 77 13.63 -13.76 6.75
N ASP A 78 12.70 -14.47 6.10
CA ASP A 78 12.93 -15.56 5.15
C ASP A 78 11.82 -15.59 4.10
N VAL A 79 12.13 -15.03 2.92
CA VAL A 79 11.17 -14.92 1.82
C VAL A 79 10.72 -16.30 1.28
N HIS A 80 11.57 -17.34 1.39
CA HIS A 80 11.21 -18.70 0.97
C HIS A 80 10.20 -19.32 1.95
N ALA A 81 10.43 -19.16 3.26
CA ALA A 81 9.50 -19.65 4.28
C ALA A 81 8.15 -18.93 4.19
N THR A 82 8.16 -17.60 3.97
CA THR A 82 6.93 -16.84 3.75
C THR A 82 6.21 -17.27 2.48
N GLY A 83 6.93 -17.50 1.39
CA GLY A 83 6.35 -18.04 0.15
C GLY A 83 5.70 -19.43 0.33
N ALA A 84 6.28 -20.28 1.17
CA ALA A 84 5.68 -21.57 1.52
C ALA A 84 4.37 -21.40 2.32
N ARG A 85 4.35 -20.51 3.33
CA ARG A 85 3.13 -20.19 4.10
C ARG A 85 2.02 -19.62 3.21
N ILE A 86 2.38 -18.73 2.25
CA ILE A 86 1.42 -18.17 1.29
C ILE A 86 0.72 -19.29 0.52
N ARG A 87 1.48 -20.26 -0.02
CA ARG A 87 0.91 -21.42 -0.75
C ARG A 87 0.07 -22.34 0.16
N GLU A 88 0.54 -22.60 1.38
CA GLU A 88 -0.15 -23.44 2.37
C GLU A 88 -1.54 -22.87 2.72
N HIS A 89 -1.67 -21.53 2.76
CA HIS A 89 -2.93 -20.85 3.04
C HIS A 89 -3.73 -20.45 1.77
N GLY A 90 -3.41 -21.07 0.62
CA GLY A 90 -4.20 -20.94 -0.60
C GLY A 90 -3.87 -19.73 -1.47
N GLY A 91 -2.81 -19.00 -1.17
CA GLY A 91 -2.27 -17.95 -2.04
C GLY A 91 -1.43 -18.51 -3.19
N GLU A 92 -1.21 -17.69 -4.19
CA GLU A 92 -0.40 -17.99 -5.38
C GLU A 92 0.86 -17.12 -5.39
N LEU A 93 2.02 -17.66 -5.74
CA LEU A 93 3.17 -16.86 -6.07
C LEU A 93 3.14 -16.47 -7.55
N LEU A 94 3.03 -15.18 -7.81
CA LEU A 94 3.12 -14.60 -9.16
C LEU A 94 4.58 -14.52 -9.61
N MET A 95 5.48 -14.36 -8.65
CA MET A 95 6.93 -14.43 -8.83
C MET A 95 7.51 -15.21 -7.66
N ASP A 96 8.25 -16.27 -7.95
CA ASP A 96 8.97 -17.04 -6.94
C ASP A 96 10.04 -16.19 -6.25
N PRO A 97 10.47 -16.56 -5.02
CA PRO A 97 11.54 -15.87 -4.33
C PRO A 97 12.77 -15.68 -5.22
N MET A 98 13.20 -14.44 -5.38
CA MET A 98 14.37 -14.07 -6.16
C MET A 98 15.23 -13.05 -5.43
N GLN A 99 16.56 -13.16 -5.62
CA GLN A 99 17.51 -12.20 -5.08
C GLN A 99 17.63 -10.97 -5.98
N VAL A 100 17.66 -9.79 -5.37
CA VAL A 100 17.85 -8.49 -6.02
C VAL A 100 19.25 -7.96 -5.61
N GLY A 101 20.28 -8.47 -6.20
CA GLY A 101 21.67 -8.12 -5.89
C GLY A 101 21.99 -8.22 -4.40
N GLU A 102 22.64 -7.19 -3.86
CA GLU A 102 22.92 -7.04 -2.41
C GLU A 102 21.78 -6.36 -1.65
N PHE A 103 20.75 -5.86 -2.35
CA PHE A 103 19.68 -5.08 -1.73
C PHE A 103 18.72 -5.93 -0.92
N GLY A 104 18.49 -7.18 -1.32
CA GLY A 104 17.62 -8.11 -0.62
C GLY A 104 17.07 -9.19 -1.52
N SER A 105 15.98 -9.82 -1.07
CA SER A 105 15.23 -10.81 -1.85
C SER A 105 13.75 -10.52 -1.79
N MET A 106 13.04 -10.81 -2.87
CA MET A 106 11.61 -10.53 -2.99
C MET A 106 10.82 -11.70 -3.56
N LEU A 107 9.53 -11.68 -3.35
CA LEU A 107 8.53 -12.41 -4.13
C LEU A 107 7.32 -11.52 -4.37
N LEU A 108 6.52 -11.87 -5.39
CA LEU A 108 5.18 -11.33 -5.58
C LEU A 108 4.15 -12.43 -5.42
N ALA A 109 3.05 -12.12 -4.75
CA ALA A 109 2.01 -13.08 -4.44
C ALA A 109 0.61 -12.49 -4.68
N ARG A 110 -0.35 -13.40 -4.79
CA ARG A 110 -1.78 -13.11 -4.80
C ARG A 110 -2.47 -13.91 -3.71
N SER A 111 -3.25 -13.24 -2.88
CA SER A 111 -4.09 -13.88 -1.87
C SER A 111 -5.29 -14.62 -2.49
N PRO A 112 -5.98 -15.53 -1.76
CA PRO A 112 -7.14 -16.26 -2.26
C PRO A 112 -8.34 -15.38 -2.65
N ASP A 113 -8.42 -14.16 -2.14
CA ASP A 113 -9.40 -13.13 -2.48
C ASP A 113 -8.95 -12.19 -3.60
N GLY A 114 -7.77 -12.44 -4.18
CA GLY A 114 -7.27 -11.78 -5.39
C GLY A 114 -6.33 -10.59 -5.16
N VAL A 115 -6.00 -10.25 -3.92
CA VAL A 115 -5.11 -9.13 -3.59
C VAL A 115 -3.66 -9.46 -3.97
N VAL A 116 -3.04 -8.58 -4.76
CA VAL A 116 -1.61 -8.68 -5.12
C VAL A 116 -0.78 -7.88 -4.13
N PHE A 117 0.33 -8.47 -3.67
CA PHE A 117 1.27 -7.85 -2.74
C PHE A 117 2.68 -8.43 -2.92
N GLY A 118 3.67 -7.68 -2.43
CA GLY A 118 5.05 -8.13 -2.37
C GLY A 118 5.45 -8.62 -0.97
N VAL A 119 6.51 -9.40 -0.92
CA VAL A 119 7.24 -9.73 0.31
C VAL A 119 8.70 -9.37 0.08
N TRP A 120 9.31 -8.70 1.04
CA TRP A 120 10.69 -8.23 0.97
C TRP A 120 11.51 -8.73 2.15
N GLN A 121 12.58 -9.45 1.85
CA GLN A 121 13.63 -9.79 2.80
C GLN A 121 14.79 -8.83 2.61
N ALA A 122 15.02 -7.97 3.59
CA ALA A 122 16.00 -6.91 3.50
C ALA A 122 17.44 -7.41 3.43
N GLY A 123 18.23 -6.79 2.55
CA GLY A 123 19.68 -6.77 2.54
C GLY A 123 20.14 -5.34 2.84
N LEU A 124 20.81 -4.69 1.88
CA LEU A 124 21.22 -3.28 2.00
C LEU A 124 20.01 -2.31 1.92
N HIS A 125 18.92 -2.70 1.28
CA HIS A 125 17.67 -1.91 1.25
C HIS A 125 16.74 -2.39 2.36
N GLU A 126 16.65 -1.62 3.44
CA GLU A 126 15.84 -1.97 4.62
C GLU A 126 14.36 -1.57 4.51
N GLY A 127 13.95 -0.98 3.37
CA GLY A 127 12.60 -0.45 3.14
C GLY A 127 12.50 1.05 3.38
N PHE A 128 11.32 1.52 3.81
CA PHE A 128 11.07 2.94 4.06
C PHE A 128 12.10 3.59 4.98
N GLU A 129 12.70 4.69 4.55
CA GLU A 129 13.57 5.53 5.42
C GLU A 129 12.77 6.58 6.20
N ALA A 130 11.55 6.87 5.77
CA ALA A 130 10.59 7.73 6.48
C ALA A 130 9.16 7.20 6.33
N MET A 131 8.34 7.42 7.35
CA MET A 131 6.91 7.08 7.39
C MET A 131 6.16 8.17 8.18
N GLY A 132 4.88 8.42 7.87
CA GLY A 132 4.03 9.33 8.62
C GLY A 132 4.41 10.82 8.53
N VAL A 133 5.31 11.17 7.61
CA VAL A 133 5.68 12.56 7.30
C VAL A 133 5.25 12.91 5.88
N PRO A 134 5.07 14.18 5.51
CA PRO A 134 4.65 14.57 4.17
C PRO A 134 5.48 13.89 3.06
N GLY A 135 4.79 13.31 2.08
CA GLY A 135 5.37 12.53 0.99
C GLY A 135 5.68 11.07 1.32
N ALA A 136 5.54 10.61 2.57
CA ALA A 136 5.86 9.24 2.96
C ALA A 136 4.59 8.39 3.19
N TYR A 137 4.78 7.07 3.20
CA TYR A 137 3.76 6.09 3.58
C TYR A 137 3.16 6.42 4.95
N ALA A 138 1.83 6.41 5.04
CA ALA A 138 1.08 6.60 6.27
C ALA A 138 0.38 5.32 6.71
N TRP A 139 -0.34 4.68 5.79
CA TRP A 139 -1.25 3.57 6.06
C TRP A 139 -1.51 2.77 4.79
N ALA A 140 -2.10 1.59 4.95
CA ALA A 140 -2.66 0.84 3.83
C ALA A 140 -3.94 0.12 4.23
N GLU A 141 -4.77 -0.19 3.24
CA GLU A 141 -6.01 -0.93 3.42
C GLU A 141 -6.20 -1.97 2.32
N ILE A 142 -6.55 -3.18 2.72
CA ILE A 142 -6.98 -4.26 1.84
C ILE A 142 -8.45 -4.03 1.52
N PHE A 143 -8.77 -3.75 0.28
CA PHE A 143 -10.13 -3.69 -0.22
C PHE A 143 -10.48 -5.04 -0.85
N THR A 144 -11.48 -5.71 -0.32
CA THR A 144 -11.87 -7.05 -0.78
C THR A 144 -13.38 -7.26 -0.77
N ARG A 145 -13.89 -8.07 -1.71
CA ARG A 145 -15.28 -8.53 -1.70
C ARG A 145 -15.44 -9.80 -0.88
N ASP A 146 -14.39 -10.60 -0.76
CA ASP A 146 -14.37 -11.87 -0.03
C ASP A 146 -13.62 -11.71 1.29
N VAL A 147 -14.30 -11.08 2.25
CA VAL A 147 -13.72 -10.78 3.58
C VAL A 147 -13.33 -12.04 4.34
N GLU A 148 -14.05 -13.16 4.14
CA GLU A 148 -13.75 -14.41 4.84
C GLU A 148 -12.38 -14.97 4.42
N LYS A 149 -12.08 -14.95 3.10
CA LYS A 149 -10.77 -15.38 2.61
C LYS A 149 -9.66 -14.46 3.06
N SER A 150 -9.86 -13.14 2.99
CA SER A 150 -8.87 -12.16 3.43
C SER A 150 -8.56 -12.29 4.93
N ASP A 151 -9.62 -12.40 5.74
CA ASP A 151 -9.53 -12.52 7.20
C ASP A 151 -8.91 -13.84 7.67
N ALA A 152 -9.01 -14.91 6.86
CA ALA A 152 -8.32 -16.17 7.14
C ALA A 152 -6.84 -16.13 6.67
N PHE A 153 -6.56 -15.52 5.53
CA PHE A 153 -5.26 -15.57 4.86
C PHE A 153 -4.20 -14.69 5.53
N PHE A 154 -4.44 -13.38 5.63
CA PHE A 154 -3.41 -12.44 6.10
C PHE A 154 -2.96 -12.72 7.54
N PRO A 155 -3.89 -13.01 8.51
CA PRO A 155 -3.49 -13.42 9.85
C PRO A 155 -2.68 -14.72 9.88
N ALA A 156 -3.03 -15.71 9.08
CA ALA A 156 -2.33 -17.00 9.05
C ALA A 156 -0.91 -16.88 8.44
N VAL A 157 -0.74 -16.06 7.40
CA VAL A 157 0.57 -15.87 6.74
C VAL A 157 1.51 -15.02 7.59
N PHE A 158 1.02 -13.93 8.20
CA PHE A 158 1.86 -12.92 8.85
C PHE A 158 1.74 -12.89 10.38
N GLY A 159 0.87 -13.70 10.97
CA GLY A 159 0.70 -13.78 12.43
C GLY A 159 -0.09 -12.60 13.01
N TYR A 160 -0.93 -11.95 12.21
CA TYR A 160 -1.72 -10.82 12.67
C TYR A 160 -2.84 -11.25 13.62
N ARG A 161 -3.23 -10.32 14.50
CA ARG A 161 -4.52 -10.35 15.19
C ARG A 161 -5.49 -9.42 14.49
N ALA A 162 -6.75 -9.83 14.37
CA ALA A 162 -7.80 -9.00 13.82
C ALA A 162 -8.62 -8.33 14.92
N ARG A 163 -8.94 -7.05 14.74
CA ARG A 163 -9.92 -6.32 15.54
C ARG A 163 -10.97 -5.70 14.63
N GLN A 164 -12.25 -5.85 15.01
CA GLN A 164 -13.37 -5.24 14.27
C GLN A 164 -13.55 -3.79 14.71
N MET A 165 -13.64 -2.88 13.74
CA MET A 165 -14.04 -1.50 14.00
C MET A 165 -15.55 -1.42 14.23
N GLU A 166 -15.95 -0.80 15.32
CA GLU A 166 -17.35 -0.49 15.59
C GLU A 166 -17.74 0.79 14.84
N ALA A 167 -18.74 0.70 13.99
CA ALA A 167 -19.24 1.81 13.17
C ALA A 167 -20.78 1.92 13.32
N PRO A 168 -21.29 2.38 14.47
CA PRO A 168 -22.74 2.42 14.74
C PRO A 168 -23.51 3.29 13.76
N ASP A 169 -22.88 4.35 13.23
CA ASP A 169 -23.46 5.28 12.26
C ASP A 169 -23.28 4.84 10.80
N ALA A 170 -22.57 3.73 10.55
CA ALA A 170 -22.32 3.15 9.24
C ALA A 170 -22.43 1.61 9.31
N PRO A 171 -23.67 1.05 9.48
CA PRO A 171 -23.87 -0.36 9.76
C PRO A 171 -23.42 -1.31 8.62
N ASP A 172 -23.33 -0.80 7.40
CA ASP A 172 -22.86 -1.57 6.24
C ASP A 172 -21.32 -1.56 6.11
N MET A 173 -20.63 -0.77 6.95
CA MET A 173 -19.18 -0.71 6.95
C MET A 173 -18.59 -1.91 7.71
N ASP A 174 -17.94 -2.80 6.99
CA ASP A 174 -17.20 -3.90 7.57
C ASP A 174 -15.70 -3.62 7.41
N PHE A 175 -15.10 -3.13 8.51
CA PHE A 175 -13.71 -2.75 8.58
C PHE A 175 -13.00 -3.44 9.73
N ARG A 176 -11.89 -4.11 9.42
CA ARG A 176 -10.99 -4.69 10.41
C ARG A 176 -9.62 -4.02 10.41
N VAL A 177 -9.00 -4.03 11.56
CA VAL A 177 -7.59 -3.67 11.71
C VAL A 177 -6.81 -4.94 12.01
N PHE A 178 -5.76 -5.17 11.24
CA PHE A 178 -4.80 -6.23 11.50
C PHE A 178 -3.62 -5.64 12.26
N ASP A 179 -3.32 -6.23 13.42
CA ASP A 179 -2.29 -5.81 14.34
C ASP A 179 -1.17 -6.84 14.42
N LEU A 180 0.04 -6.37 14.69
CA LEU A 180 1.14 -7.21 15.14
C LEU A 180 1.54 -6.78 16.56
N GLY A 181 1.32 -7.65 17.54
CA GLY A 181 1.42 -7.24 18.93
C GLY A 181 0.32 -6.23 19.29
N GLU A 182 0.70 -5.00 19.65
CA GLU A 182 -0.22 -3.89 19.96
C GLU A 182 -0.30 -2.84 18.83
N ASP A 183 0.56 -2.98 17.82
CA ASP A 183 0.68 -2.00 16.74
C ASP A 183 -0.29 -2.32 15.60
N PRO A 184 -1.21 -1.39 15.25
CA PRO A 184 -2.03 -1.49 14.06
C PRO A 184 -1.16 -1.34 12.81
N LEU A 185 -1.31 -2.26 11.84
CA LEU A 185 -0.45 -2.28 10.66
C LEU A 185 -1.17 -2.01 9.34
N ILE A 186 -2.37 -2.56 9.17
CA ILE A 186 -3.11 -2.47 7.92
C ILE A 186 -4.60 -2.64 8.19
N GLY A 187 -5.43 -1.90 7.45
CA GLY A 187 -6.88 -2.06 7.43
C GLY A 187 -7.33 -3.15 6.47
N ARG A 188 -8.52 -3.70 6.70
CA ARG A 188 -9.27 -4.49 5.73
C ARG A 188 -10.68 -3.93 5.63
N MET A 189 -11.03 -3.42 4.45
CA MET A 189 -12.33 -2.86 4.10
C MET A 189 -13.09 -3.82 3.19
N LYS A 190 -14.35 -4.09 3.52
CA LYS A 190 -15.26 -4.78 2.61
C LYS A 190 -15.67 -3.86 1.47
N MET A 191 -15.48 -4.30 0.24
CA MET A 191 -16.02 -3.62 -0.95
C MET A 191 -17.52 -3.90 -1.03
N THR A 192 -18.31 -2.83 -0.98
CA THR A 192 -19.78 -2.87 -1.17
C THR A 192 -20.14 -2.82 -2.65
N ASP A 193 -21.44 -2.84 -2.95
CA ASP A 193 -21.95 -2.70 -4.33
C ASP A 193 -21.70 -1.31 -4.94
N ASP A 194 -21.24 -0.32 -4.15
CA ASP A 194 -20.81 0.98 -4.66
C ASP A 194 -19.51 0.90 -5.47
N PHE A 195 -18.72 -0.17 -5.25
CA PHE A 195 -17.54 -0.41 -6.08
C PHE A 195 -17.94 -1.08 -7.39
N PRO A 196 -17.50 -0.56 -8.56
CA PRO A 196 -17.74 -1.18 -9.84
C PRO A 196 -17.31 -2.67 -9.83
N PRO A 197 -18.12 -3.60 -10.40
CA PRO A 197 -17.85 -5.04 -10.29
C PRO A 197 -16.52 -5.47 -10.93
N GLU A 198 -16.01 -4.70 -11.88
CA GLU A 198 -14.73 -4.91 -12.54
C GLU A 198 -13.52 -4.56 -11.69
N VAL A 199 -13.68 -3.79 -10.60
CA VAL A 199 -12.57 -3.45 -9.69
C VAL A 199 -12.20 -4.69 -8.88
N PRO A 200 -10.99 -5.25 -9.03
CA PRO A 200 -10.56 -6.40 -8.27
C PRO A 200 -10.30 -6.04 -6.81
N SER A 201 -10.08 -7.03 -5.96
CA SER A 201 -9.50 -6.80 -4.63
C SER A 201 -8.08 -6.23 -4.77
N TYR A 202 -7.71 -5.24 -3.92
CA TYR A 202 -6.44 -4.55 -4.01
C TYR A 202 -6.01 -3.98 -2.66
N ILE A 203 -4.77 -3.55 -2.55
CA ILE A 203 -4.28 -2.75 -1.42
C ILE A 203 -4.25 -1.29 -1.84
N ASN A 204 -4.97 -0.45 -1.11
CA ASN A 204 -4.88 1.00 -1.24
C ASN A 204 -3.81 1.53 -0.30
N VAL A 205 -2.88 2.31 -0.82
CA VAL A 205 -1.79 2.93 -0.06
C VAL A 205 -2.11 4.37 0.22
N TYR A 206 -1.89 4.81 1.46
CA TYR A 206 -2.05 6.19 1.90
C TYR A 206 -0.69 6.85 2.04
N PHE A 207 -0.53 8.02 1.41
CA PHE A 207 0.62 8.89 1.59
C PHE A 207 0.25 10.11 2.42
N THR A 208 1.10 10.46 3.37
CA THR A 208 0.92 11.67 4.17
C THR A 208 1.12 12.91 3.30
N VAL A 209 0.30 13.92 3.48
CA VAL A 209 0.43 15.23 2.86
C VAL A 209 0.31 16.31 3.93
N ALA A 210 0.85 17.49 3.65
CA ALA A 210 0.75 18.64 4.55
C ALA A 210 -0.66 19.27 4.54
N ASP A 211 -1.37 19.18 3.42
CA ASP A 211 -2.72 19.68 3.20
C ASP A 211 -3.43 18.79 2.18
N CYS A 212 -4.51 18.13 2.60
CA CYS A 212 -5.27 17.19 1.77
C CYS A 212 -5.97 17.89 0.59
N ASP A 213 -6.54 19.09 0.82
CA ASP A 213 -7.27 19.81 -0.22
C ASP A 213 -6.33 20.34 -1.30
N ASP A 214 -5.15 20.83 -0.92
CA ASP A 214 -4.10 21.26 -1.86
C ASP A 214 -3.61 20.07 -2.70
N ALA A 215 -3.36 18.91 -2.06
CA ALA A 215 -2.95 17.70 -2.76
C ALA A 215 -4.02 17.23 -3.78
N VAL A 216 -5.31 17.25 -3.41
CA VAL A 216 -6.43 16.94 -4.31
C VAL A 216 -6.51 17.93 -5.47
N ALA A 217 -6.36 19.23 -5.19
CA ALA A 217 -6.39 20.27 -6.24
C ALA A 217 -5.23 20.11 -7.23
N LYS A 218 -4.02 19.83 -6.77
CA LYS A 218 -2.85 19.52 -7.61
C LYS A 218 -3.06 18.27 -8.44
N ALA A 219 -3.47 17.17 -7.81
CA ALA A 219 -3.71 15.90 -8.49
C ALA A 219 -4.76 16.06 -9.61
N THR A 220 -5.87 16.72 -9.34
CA THR A 220 -6.94 16.96 -10.32
C THR A 220 -6.48 17.85 -11.46
N LYS A 221 -5.72 18.91 -11.17
CA LYS A 221 -5.13 19.81 -12.20
C LYS A 221 -4.17 19.08 -13.13
N LEU A 222 -3.48 18.06 -12.65
CA LEU A 222 -2.52 17.23 -13.39
C LEU A 222 -3.16 16.03 -14.09
N GLY A 223 -4.49 15.94 -14.12
CA GLY A 223 -5.22 14.87 -14.81
C GLY A 223 -5.53 13.65 -13.94
N GLY A 224 -5.23 13.69 -12.64
CA GLY A 224 -5.70 12.70 -11.69
C GLY A 224 -7.20 12.82 -11.44
N VAL A 225 -7.80 11.79 -10.88
CA VAL A 225 -9.24 11.71 -10.62
C VAL A 225 -9.49 11.53 -9.13
N LEU A 226 -10.31 12.43 -8.55
CA LEU A 226 -10.83 12.26 -7.20
C LEU A 226 -11.89 11.14 -7.22
N ARG A 227 -11.66 10.10 -6.44
CA ARG A 227 -12.53 8.92 -6.31
C ARG A 227 -13.45 9.02 -5.11
N PHE A 228 -12.93 9.54 -3.99
CA PHE A 228 -13.68 9.70 -2.75
C PHE A 228 -13.10 10.82 -1.89
N GLY A 229 -13.96 11.47 -1.12
CA GLY A 229 -13.57 12.56 -0.20
C GLY A 229 -13.44 13.92 -0.91
N PRO A 230 -12.65 14.89 -0.38
CA PRO A 230 -11.99 14.86 0.92
C PRO A 230 -12.96 14.66 2.09
N MET A 231 -12.56 13.86 3.08
CA MET A 231 -13.37 13.56 4.25
C MET A 231 -12.55 13.73 5.54
N ASP A 232 -13.17 14.35 6.54
CA ASP A 232 -12.60 14.48 7.88
C ASP A 232 -12.83 13.21 8.68
N THR A 233 -11.79 12.74 9.35
CA THR A 233 -11.84 11.56 10.22
C THR A 233 -11.02 11.76 11.49
N PRO A 234 -11.16 10.89 12.49
CA PRO A 234 -10.28 10.89 13.66
C PRO A 234 -8.79 10.63 13.33
N PHE A 235 -8.50 10.05 12.16
CA PHE A 235 -7.14 9.74 11.72
C PHE A 235 -6.50 10.86 10.90
N GLY A 236 -7.31 11.78 10.38
CA GLY A 236 -6.91 12.89 9.52
C GLY A 236 -7.94 13.19 8.45
N ARG A 237 -7.70 14.24 7.68
CA ARG A 237 -8.46 14.57 6.47
C ARG A 237 -7.86 13.82 5.30
N PHE A 238 -8.65 12.97 4.62
CA PHE A 238 -8.15 12.12 3.54
C PHE A 238 -8.99 12.19 2.27
N ALA A 239 -8.37 11.82 1.16
CA ALA A 239 -9.05 11.62 -0.12
C ALA A 239 -8.45 10.43 -0.86
N ALA A 240 -9.30 9.68 -1.57
CA ALA A 240 -8.87 8.64 -2.50
C ALA A 240 -8.82 9.19 -3.92
N LEU A 241 -7.74 8.90 -4.61
CA LEU A 241 -7.38 9.43 -5.91
C LEU A 241 -6.98 8.30 -6.87
N SER A 242 -7.01 8.57 -8.16
CA SER A 242 -6.19 7.85 -9.14
C SER A 242 -5.32 8.85 -9.89
N ASP A 243 -4.12 8.42 -10.23
CA ASP A 243 -3.25 9.19 -11.11
C ASP A 243 -3.71 9.12 -12.58
N PRO A 244 -3.07 9.86 -13.50
CA PRO A 244 -3.44 9.85 -14.92
C PRO A 244 -3.26 8.50 -15.62
N GLN A 245 -2.50 7.57 -15.06
CA GLN A 245 -2.25 6.23 -15.59
C GLN A 245 -3.11 5.16 -14.91
N GLY A 246 -3.99 5.56 -13.98
CA GLY A 246 -4.98 4.72 -13.33
C GLY A 246 -4.54 4.09 -12.02
N ALA A 247 -3.33 4.37 -11.51
CA ALA A 247 -2.92 3.88 -10.20
C ALA A 247 -3.72 4.55 -9.09
N SER A 248 -4.40 3.74 -8.27
CA SER A 248 -5.16 4.21 -7.12
C SER A 248 -4.24 4.40 -5.91
N PHE A 249 -4.45 5.49 -5.19
CA PHE A 249 -3.77 5.82 -3.94
C PHE A 249 -4.64 6.77 -3.11
N SER A 250 -4.31 6.94 -1.85
CA SER A 250 -4.94 7.97 -1.00
C SER A 250 -3.91 8.94 -0.48
N VAL A 251 -4.37 10.15 -0.19
CA VAL A 251 -3.59 11.15 0.55
C VAL A 251 -4.27 11.43 1.88
N ILE A 252 -3.49 11.69 2.93
CA ILE A 252 -3.99 11.99 4.27
C ILE A 252 -3.18 13.10 4.93
N ASP A 253 -3.88 14.13 5.41
CA ASP A 253 -3.35 15.13 6.33
C ASP A 253 -3.67 14.68 7.76
N VAL A 254 -2.69 14.08 8.41
CA VAL A 254 -2.81 13.54 9.79
C VAL A 254 -2.86 14.63 10.86
N THR A 255 -2.65 15.89 10.51
CA THR A 255 -2.73 17.02 11.42
C THR A 255 -4.14 17.59 11.55
N ASN A 256 -5.02 17.31 10.58
CA ASN A 256 -6.40 17.76 10.51
C ASN A 256 -7.36 16.62 10.90
N THR A 257 -7.48 16.35 12.21
CA THR A 257 -8.30 15.26 12.75
C THR A 257 -9.63 15.77 13.27
N GLN A 258 -10.72 15.02 13.03
CA GLN A 258 -12.06 15.35 13.51
C GLN A 258 -12.82 14.09 13.96
N GLY A 259 -13.59 14.24 15.06
CA GLY A 259 -14.38 13.13 15.62
C GLY A 259 -13.64 12.34 16.71
N GLU A 260 -14.31 11.30 17.19
CA GLU A 260 -13.77 10.40 18.20
C GLU A 260 -13.15 9.15 17.54
N MET A 261 -12.06 8.66 18.13
CA MET A 261 -11.45 7.40 17.67
C MET A 261 -12.45 6.24 17.76
N PRO A 262 -12.62 5.45 16.69
CA PRO A 262 -13.53 4.32 16.72
C PRO A 262 -13.06 3.26 17.72
N LYS A 263 -14.02 2.59 18.34
CA LYS A 263 -13.71 1.44 19.18
C LYS A 263 -13.33 0.25 18.30
N LEU A 264 -12.35 -0.52 18.79
CA LEU A 264 -11.90 -1.75 18.16
C LEU A 264 -12.18 -2.91 19.13
N SER A 265 -12.98 -3.87 18.68
CA SER A 265 -13.34 -5.08 19.45
C SER A 265 -12.53 -6.27 18.94
N ALA A 266 -12.07 -7.13 19.85
CA ALA A 266 -11.41 -8.38 19.46
C ALA A 266 -12.36 -9.24 18.60
N VAL A 267 -11.81 -9.90 17.61
CA VAL A 267 -12.52 -10.92 16.81
C VAL A 267 -12.03 -12.28 17.27
N ASP A 268 -12.96 -13.14 17.71
CA ASP A 268 -12.68 -14.51 18.14
C ASP A 268 -12.32 -15.43 16.95
#